data_f6d9d8fad61b9dda218bf27f584019ad
#
_entry.id   f6d9d8fad61b9dda218bf27f584019ad
#
_cell.length_a   1.000
_cell.length_b   1.000
_cell.length_c   1.000
_cell.angle_alpha   90.00
_cell.angle_beta   90.00
_cell.angle_gamma   90.00
#
_symmetry.space_group_name_H-M   'P 1'
#
loop_
_entity.id
_entity.type
_entity.pdbx_description
1 polymer ?
#
loop_
_entity_poly.entity_id
_entity_poly.type
_entity_poly.pdbx_seq_one_letter_code
_entity_poly.pdbx_strand_id
1 'polypeptide(L)'
;MIKQRTTTDFFKKDKPAWAVYDATRKLPNFIDGLKISQRKLMWTAFKKLQKEWMKCETFANITSLDTVYIHGSMSLCGVCASIVQDFIGACNYPLLLGNDGGWGNRLVTRESAPRYTKVKLAEISKKLFNPIDNEILEKQFFEGQYIEPKYLIPVFPIVFLNSSNGLTAGFSSSIYSRNPSDIISYIKKKLTGTQNPRDELAPWFKGYKGQIRFNDEIKQYESVGNIVQKNSTFYAIDEIPIETSYQKYIEFLDKLCEDKVIVDYSDKCDPRTNNLLFEIKTTREFTRNHPDFDSLCKVFKLVKTLPEQYNCIDEDCHVREFSSAKDILDNFIDIRLKFYQKRKDYILESLKDKLMQMASKYYFIKAVVDEDIIVSKKTKKDVIAQIEKIERIKPINGSYEPLLAMQISSLTKEKMEELRKLIEEGKEEFKKAKSTSIEDMWLADLKDLQKCF
;
A
#
# COMPACT_ATOMS: atom_id res chain seq x y z
N MET A 1 0.19 -45.78 9.25
CA MET A 1 -1.26 -46.07 9.17
C MET A 1 -1.97 -44.92 8.51
N ILE A 2 -2.61 -45.12 7.36
CA ILE A 2 -3.45 -44.13 6.70
C ILE A 2 -4.71 -44.02 7.55
N LYS A 3 -4.94 -42.85 8.19
CA LYS A 3 -6.21 -42.60 8.90
C LYS A 3 -7.31 -42.53 7.85
N GLN A 4 -8.22 -43.51 7.88
CA GLN A 4 -9.46 -43.42 7.08
C GLN A 4 -10.33 -42.30 7.67
N ARG A 5 -10.74 -41.35 6.80
CA ARG A 5 -11.69 -40.30 7.15
C ARG A 5 -12.97 -40.46 6.33
N THR A 6 -14.11 -40.16 6.94
CA THR A 6 -15.37 -40.14 6.19
C THR A 6 -15.45 -38.90 5.33
N THR A 7 -16.19 -38.98 4.22
CA THR A 7 -16.48 -37.80 3.36
C THR A 7 -17.12 -36.68 4.15
N THR A 8 -17.99 -37.04 5.11
CA THR A 8 -18.63 -36.05 6.01
C THR A 8 -17.62 -35.32 6.90
N ASP A 9 -16.61 -36.01 7.44
CA ASP A 9 -15.57 -35.37 8.26
C ASP A 9 -14.71 -34.45 7.41
N PHE A 10 -14.37 -34.84 6.17
CA PHE A 10 -13.65 -33.98 5.24
C PHE A 10 -14.40 -32.67 4.99
N PHE A 11 -15.69 -32.74 4.65
CA PHE A 11 -16.49 -31.56 4.35
C PHE A 11 -16.77 -30.67 5.57
N LYS A 12 -16.86 -31.25 6.77
CA LYS A 12 -17.13 -30.50 8.01
C LYS A 12 -15.89 -29.91 8.69
N LYS A 13 -14.71 -30.51 8.49
CA LYS A 13 -13.50 -30.13 9.23
C LYS A 13 -12.37 -29.65 8.31
N ASP A 14 -11.99 -30.48 7.31
CA ASP A 14 -10.80 -30.20 6.53
C ASP A 14 -11.06 -29.15 5.43
N LYS A 15 -12.19 -29.25 4.72
CA LYS A 15 -12.56 -28.30 3.66
C LYS A 15 -12.79 -26.88 4.16
N PRO A 16 -13.49 -26.63 5.29
CA PRO A 16 -13.62 -25.28 5.82
C PRO A 16 -12.28 -24.66 6.24
N ALA A 17 -11.42 -25.42 6.92
CA ALA A 17 -10.10 -24.94 7.32
C ALA A 17 -9.25 -24.56 6.10
N TRP A 18 -9.28 -25.37 5.03
CA TRP A 18 -8.62 -25.05 3.77
C TRP A 18 -9.24 -23.82 3.09
N ALA A 19 -10.57 -23.71 3.08
CA ALA A 19 -11.26 -22.57 2.45
C ALA A 19 -10.95 -21.25 3.16
N VAL A 20 -10.89 -21.24 4.50
CA VAL A 20 -10.45 -20.07 5.28
C VAL A 20 -9.02 -19.69 4.95
N TYR A 21 -8.10 -20.67 4.93
CA TYR A 21 -6.72 -20.42 4.52
C TYR A 21 -6.61 -19.85 3.10
N ASP A 22 -7.34 -20.44 2.14
CA ASP A 22 -7.36 -19.99 0.74
C ASP A 22 -7.90 -18.56 0.62
N ALA A 23 -8.98 -18.23 1.32
CA ALA A 23 -9.58 -16.90 1.34
C ALA A 23 -8.63 -15.87 1.95
N THR A 24 -8.08 -16.13 3.11
CA THR A 24 -7.14 -15.22 3.80
C THR A 24 -5.92 -14.90 2.95
N ARG A 25 -5.47 -15.87 2.15
CA ARG A 25 -4.30 -15.69 1.28
C ARG A 25 -4.61 -14.89 0.01
N LYS A 26 -5.80 -15.03 -0.57
CA LYS A 26 -6.12 -14.53 -1.91
C LYS A 26 -6.94 -13.25 -1.92
N LEU A 27 -7.71 -12.98 -0.87
CA LEU A 27 -8.46 -11.74 -0.73
C LEU A 27 -7.57 -10.62 -0.16
N PRO A 28 -7.80 -9.35 -0.56
CA PRO A 28 -7.10 -8.23 0.05
C PRO A 28 -7.60 -8.01 1.48
N ASN A 29 -6.72 -7.55 2.38
CA ASN A 29 -7.16 -7.00 3.65
C ASN A 29 -7.68 -5.57 3.42
N PHE A 30 -8.83 -5.19 4.00
CA PHE A 30 -9.43 -3.88 3.73
C PHE A 30 -8.64 -2.72 4.35
N ILE A 31 -7.81 -2.98 5.37
CA ILE A 31 -7.01 -1.97 6.06
C ILE A 31 -5.80 -1.58 5.21
N ASP A 32 -4.99 -2.55 4.78
CA ASP A 32 -3.78 -2.27 4.01
C ASP A 32 -3.91 -2.51 2.50
N GLY A 33 -5.06 -3.02 2.04
CA GLY A 33 -5.31 -3.31 0.63
C GLY A 33 -4.44 -4.43 0.05
N LEU A 34 -3.65 -5.12 0.86
CA LEU A 34 -2.66 -6.09 0.42
C LEU A 34 -3.12 -7.52 0.68
N LYS A 35 -2.73 -8.41 -0.22
CA LYS A 35 -2.74 -9.85 0.04
C LYS A 35 -1.52 -10.21 0.91
N ILE A 36 -1.57 -11.36 1.60
CA ILE A 36 -0.48 -11.79 2.50
C ILE A 36 0.88 -11.76 1.79
N SER A 37 0.98 -12.29 0.57
CA SER A 37 2.25 -12.32 -0.17
C SER A 37 2.77 -10.91 -0.54
N GLN A 38 1.88 -9.98 -0.86
CA GLN A 38 2.23 -8.58 -1.10
C GLN A 38 2.70 -7.90 0.19
N ARG A 39 2.03 -8.16 1.33
CA ARG A 39 2.42 -7.64 2.64
C ARG A 39 3.80 -8.14 3.06
N LYS A 40 4.11 -9.41 2.84
CA LYS A 40 5.45 -10.00 3.09
C LYS A 40 6.53 -9.27 2.28
N LEU A 41 6.30 -9.03 0.98
CA LEU A 41 7.21 -8.25 0.13
C LEU A 41 7.38 -6.82 0.66
N MET A 42 6.30 -6.12 0.97
CA MET A 42 6.37 -4.74 1.46
C MET A 42 7.08 -4.65 2.82
N TRP A 43 6.84 -5.60 3.72
CA TRP A 43 7.51 -5.66 5.02
C TRP A 43 9.03 -5.80 4.89
N THR A 44 9.50 -6.67 3.98
CA THR A 44 10.92 -6.81 3.68
C THR A 44 11.46 -5.59 2.92
N ALA A 45 10.68 -5.00 2.01
CA ALA A 45 11.07 -3.81 1.26
C ALA A 45 11.36 -2.62 2.17
N PHE A 46 10.58 -2.40 3.24
CA PHE A 46 10.83 -1.35 4.22
C PHE A 46 12.18 -1.49 4.93
N LYS A 47 12.71 -2.70 5.04
CA LYS A 47 14.00 -2.97 5.68
C LYS A 47 15.17 -2.94 4.69
N LYS A 48 14.95 -3.41 3.46
CA LYS A 48 16.03 -3.77 2.51
C LYS A 48 16.10 -2.90 1.25
N LEU A 49 15.00 -2.27 0.82
CA LEU A 49 14.92 -1.58 -0.48
C LEU A 49 14.82 -0.04 -0.39
N GLN A 50 15.12 0.56 0.75
CA GLN A 50 14.93 2.00 0.95
C GLN A 50 15.83 2.87 0.07
N LYS A 51 17.08 2.46 -0.18
CA LYS A 51 18.10 3.28 -0.86
C LYS A 51 18.58 2.68 -2.17
N GLU A 52 18.74 1.38 -2.26
CA GLU A 52 19.43 0.69 -3.33
C GLU A 52 18.50 -0.24 -4.15
N TRP A 53 18.92 -0.47 -5.40
CA TRP A 53 18.28 -1.43 -6.28
C TRP A 53 18.74 -2.85 -5.95
N MET A 54 17.84 -3.79 -5.89
CA MET A 54 18.11 -5.21 -5.67
C MET A 54 17.51 -6.06 -6.79
N LYS A 55 18.16 -7.17 -7.18
CA LYS A 55 17.58 -8.13 -8.11
C LYS A 55 16.28 -8.70 -7.55
N CYS A 56 15.25 -8.81 -8.39
CA CYS A 56 13.94 -9.32 -7.99
C CYS A 56 14.03 -10.72 -7.36
N GLU A 57 14.80 -11.62 -7.96
CA GLU A 57 15.03 -12.97 -7.43
C GLU A 57 15.69 -12.95 -6.04
N THR A 58 16.72 -12.12 -5.85
CA THR A 58 17.39 -11.97 -4.55
C THR A 58 16.43 -11.42 -3.50
N PHE A 59 15.66 -10.41 -3.85
CA PHE A 59 14.66 -9.81 -2.96
C PHE A 59 13.58 -10.80 -2.55
N ALA A 60 13.06 -11.60 -3.50
CA ALA A 60 12.08 -12.64 -3.22
C ALA A 60 12.64 -13.72 -2.28
N ASN A 61 13.91 -14.12 -2.45
CA ASN A 61 14.57 -15.08 -1.56
C ASN A 61 14.73 -14.53 -0.14
N ILE A 62 15.19 -13.28 0.01
CA ILE A 62 15.27 -12.61 1.32
C ILE A 62 13.89 -12.52 1.97
N THR A 63 12.87 -12.14 1.21
CA THR A 63 11.49 -12.08 1.73
C THR A 63 11.01 -13.43 2.20
N SER A 64 11.30 -14.50 1.45
CA SER A 64 10.93 -15.86 1.85
C SER A 64 11.54 -16.27 3.19
N LEU A 65 12.80 -15.89 3.44
CA LEU A 65 13.50 -16.16 4.69
C LEU A 65 12.98 -15.27 5.84
N ASP A 66 12.89 -13.95 5.61
CA ASP A 66 12.50 -12.97 6.65
C ASP A 66 11.03 -13.14 7.13
N THR A 67 10.19 -13.78 6.32
CA THR A 67 8.75 -13.89 6.58
C THR A 67 8.23 -15.32 6.58
N VAL A 68 9.12 -16.31 6.56
CA VAL A 68 8.80 -17.76 6.52
C VAL A 68 7.75 -18.08 5.46
N TYR A 69 8.03 -17.71 4.20
CA TYR A 69 7.10 -17.94 3.11
C TYR A 69 7.20 -19.36 2.56
N ILE A 70 6.13 -20.14 2.71
CA ILE A 70 6.12 -21.60 2.45
C ILE A 70 5.83 -22.01 1.00
N HIS A 71 5.52 -21.05 0.10
CA HIS A 71 5.09 -21.38 -1.28
C HIS A 71 6.19 -21.21 -2.35
N GLY A 72 7.44 -21.05 -1.94
CA GLY A 72 8.60 -20.88 -2.83
C GLY A 72 8.78 -19.46 -3.37
N SER A 73 10.04 -19.04 -3.44
CA SER A 73 10.42 -17.65 -3.80
C SER A 73 10.04 -17.25 -5.23
N MET A 74 9.95 -18.19 -6.16
CA MET A 74 9.49 -17.91 -7.54
C MET A 74 8.06 -17.39 -7.58
N SER A 75 7.18 -17.86 -6.68
CA SER A 75 5.82 -17.31 -6.54
C SER A 75 5.86 -15.85 -6.08
N LEU A 76 6.80 -15.49 -5.18
CA LEU A 76 7.00 -14.11 -4.75
C LEU A 76 7.51 -13.20 -5.88
N CYS A 77 8.30 -13.72 -6.83
CA CYS A 77 8.72 -12.94 -8.00
C CYS A 77 7.52 -12.49 -8.84
N GLY A 78 6.55 -13.36 -9.09
CA GLY A 78 5.32 -13.00 -9.80
C GLY A 78 4.46 -11.99 -9.01
N VAL A 79 4.38 -12.15 -7.67
CA VAL A 79 3.71 -11.15 -6.82
C VAL A 79 4.45 -9.82 -6.86
N CYS A 80 5.78 -9.84 -6.87
CA CYS A 80 6.60 -8.63 -6.99
C CYS A 80 6.31 -7.90 -8.31
N ALA A 81 6.20 -8.63 -9.43
CA ALA A 81 5.83 -8.05 -10.72
C ALA A 81 4.45 -7.35 -10.63
N SER A 82 3.47 -7.97 -9.98
CA SER A 82 2.11 -7.39 -9.85
C SER A 82 2.03 -6.08 -9.08
N ILE A 83 3.06 -5.71 -8.29
CA ILE A 83 3.12 -4.44 -7.54
C ILE A 83 4.15 -3.46 -8.09
N VAL A 84 4.87 -3.85 -9.16
CA VAL A 84 5.83 -3.03 -9.90
C VAL A 84 5.27 -2.52 -11.22
N GLN A 85 4.42 -3.32 -11.88
CA GLN A 85 3.89 -3.03 -13.21
C GLN A 85 3.10 -1.72 -13.23
N ASP A 86 3.48 -0.80 -14.13
CA ASP A 86 2.94 0.55 -14.25
C ASP A 86 2.35 0.76 -15.65
N PHE A 87 1.18 0.20 -15.87
CA PHE A 87 0.42 0.41 -17.09
C PHE A 87 -1.09 0.24 -16.84
N ILE A 88 -1.93 0.75 -17.75
CA ILE A 88 -3.39 0.68 -17.64
C ILE A 88 -3.86 -0.79 -17.55
N GLY A 89 -4.56 -1.12 -16.49
CA GLY A 89 -4.98 -2.51 -16.17
C GLY A 89 -4.05 -3.24 -15.18
N ALA A 90 -2.90 -2.63 -14.82
CA ALA A 90 -2.05 -3.03 -13.70
C ALA A 90 -2.17 -2.04 -12.54
N CYS A 91 -1.05 -1.59 -11.93
CA CYS A 91 -1.11 -0.58 -10.88
C CYS A 91 -1.27 0.84 -11.44
N ASN A 92 -2.11 1.65 -10.80
CA ASN A 92 -2.12 3.10 -11.02
C ASN A 92 -0.90 3.77 -10.37
N TYR A 93 -0.50 3.26 -9.21
CA TYR A 93 0.63 3.75 -8.42
C TYR A 93 1.40 2.55 -7.83
N PRO A 94 2.43 2.09 -8.50
CA PRO A 94 3.25 0.97 -8.04
C PRO A 94 3.85 1.22 -6.66
N LEU A 95 3.84 0.21 -5.80
CA LEU A 95 4.44 0.28 -4.46
C LEU A 95 5.95 0.00 -4.48
N LEU A 96 6.41 -0.71 -5.49
CA LEU A 96 7.83 -0.90 -5.80
C LEU A 96 8.11 -0.35 -7.19
N LEU A 97 9.29 0.19 -7.40
CA LEU A 97 9.80 0.58 -8.71
C LEU A 97 10.54 -0.58 -9.35
N GLY A 98 10.39 -0.73 -10.65
CA GLY A 98 11.14 -1.67 -11.47
C GLY A 98 12.24 -0.99 -12.28
N ASN A 99 13.39 -1.63 -12.39
CA ASN A 99 14.48 -1.24 -13.28
C ASN A 99 15.14 -2.50 -13.85
N ASP A 100 15.91 -2.34 -14.90
CA ASP A 100 16.55 -3.40 -15.71
C ASP A 100 15.54 -4.44 -16.19
N GLY A 101 15.78 -5.04 -17.33
CA GLY A 101 14.84 -5.94 -17.99
C GLY A 101 13.49 -5.29 -18.32
N GLY A 102 12.54 -6.11 -18.77
CA GLY A 102 11.17 -5.68 -19.02
C GLY A 102 10.23 -6.06 -17.87
N TRP A 103 9.40 -5.15 -17.41
CA TRP A 103 8.38 -5.41 -16.41
C TRP A 103 6.99 -5.64 -17.01
N GLY A 104 6.92 -5.77 -18.33
CA GLY A 104 5.69 -5.84 -19.09
C GLY A 104 5.16 -4.45 -19.44
N ASN A 105 4.16 -4.44 -20.30
CA ASN A 105 3.44 -3.26 -20.73
C ASN A 105 2.02 -3.65 -21.14
N ARG A 106 1.22 -2.72 -21.60
CA ARG A 106 -0.19 -2.97 -21.96
C ARG A 106 -0.36 -3.98 -23.10
N LEU A 107 0.62 -4.10 -24.01
CA LEU A 107 0.59 -5.01 -25.16
C LEU A 107 1.13 -6.38 -24.79
N VAL A 108 2.19 -6.41 -23.96
CA VAL A 108 2.85 -7.63 -23.50
C VAL A 108 2.96 -7.55 -21.97
N THR A 109 1.99 -8.13 -21.29
CA THR A 109 1.88 -7.99 -19.82
C THR A 109 2.90 -8.83 -19.04
N ARG A 110 3.62 -9.75 -19.72
CA ARG A 110 4.58 -10.64 -19.09
C ARG A 110 5.90 -9.91 -18.82
N GLU A 111 6.42 -10.08 -17.62
CA GLU A 111 7.72 -9.58 -17.19
C GLU A 111 8.88 -10.48 -17.66
N SER A 112 10.07 -9.91 -17.69
CA SER A 112 11.32 -10.64 -17.93
C SER A 112 11.67 -11.53 -16.73
N ALA A 113 12.56 -12.50 -16.93
CA ALA A 113 12.98 -13.40 -15.86
C ALA A 113 13.55 -12.62 -14.66
N PRO A 114 13.19 -12.97 -13.41
CA PRO A 114 13.51 -12.20 -12.18
C PRO A 114 14.99 -11.95 -11.93
N ARG A 115 15.86 -12.80 -12.49
CA ARG A 115 17.32 -12.66 -12.42
C ARG A 115 17.87 -11.44 -13.16
N TYR A 116 17.10 -10.90 -14.12
CA TYR A 116 17.49 -9.76 -14.94
C TYR A 116 16.82 -8.46 -14.53
N THR A 117 15.81 -8.53 -13.67
CA THR A 117 15.05 -7.36 -13.20
C THR A 117 15.50 -6.90 -11.82
N LYS A 118 15.40 -5.61 -11.55
CA LYS A 118 15.72 -5.02 -10.26
C LYS A 118 14.52 -4.24 -9.70
N VAL A 119 14.43 -4.23 -8.38
CA VAL A 119 13.36 -3.53 -7.65
C VAL A 119 13.93 -2.59 -6.61
N LYS A 120 13.15 -1.56 -6.29
CA LYS A 120 13.41 -0.57 -5.24
C LYS A 120 12.09 -0.12 -4.62
N LEU A 121 12.11 0.31 -3.36
CA LEU A 121 10.92 0.89 -2.72
C LEU A 121 10.53 2.21 -3.42
N ALA A 122 9.26 2.33 -3.80
CA ALA A 122 8.74 3.56 -4.41
C ALA A 122 8.64 4.69 -3.37
N GLU A 123 8.81 5.93 -3.80
CA GLU A 123 8.69 7.10 -2.89
C GLU A 123 7.27 7.24 -2.32
N ILE A 124 6.25 6.91 -3.11
CA ILE A 124 4.88 6.89 -2.64
C ILE A 124 4.70 5.91 -1.46
N SER A 125 5.37 4.76 -1.48
CA SER A 125 5.29 3.77 -0.40
C SER A 125 5.86 4.30 0.92
N LYS A 126 6.89 5.13 0.88
CA LYS A 126 7.45 5.77 2.08
C LYS A 126 6.48 6.78 2.71
N LYS A 127 5.60 7.38 1.90
CA LYS A 127 4.58 8.32 2.35
C LYS A 127 3.27 7.61 2.74
N LEU A 128 2.95 6.50 2.09
CA LEU A 128 1.82 5.66 2.45
C LEU A 128 2.01 5.00 3.82
N PHE A 129 3.22 4.56 4.15
CA PHE A 129 3.52 3.83 5.36
C PHE A 129 4.51 4.60 6.24
N ASN A 130 3.99 5.22 7.30
CA ASN A 130 4.82 5.94 8.26
C ASN A 130 5.62 4.93 9.12
N PRO A 131 6.96 5.04 9.21
CA PRO A 131 7.77 4.11 10.00
C PRO A 131 7.37 4.00 11.47
N ILE A 132 6.83 5.08 12.07
CA ILE A 132 6.37 5.08 13.47
C ILE A 132 5.22 4.09 13.67
N ASP A 133 4.36 3.91 12.67
CA ASP A 133 3.25 2.96 12.77
C ASP A 133 3.73 1.52 12.93
N ASN A 134 4.91 1.16 12.42
CA ASN A 134 5.47 -0.19 12.56
C ASN A 134 5.77 -0.55 14.03
N GLU A 135 6.00 0.45 14.90
CA GLU A 135 6.27 0.22 16.33
C GLU A 135 5.01 -0.08 17.13
N ILE A 136 3.84 0.32 16.62
CA ILE A 136 2.55 0.14 17.28
C ILE A 136 1.73 -1.01 16.70
N LEU A 137 2.23 -1.71 15.66
CA LEU A 137 1.59 -2.88 15.08
C LEU A 137 1.85 -4.13 15.90
N GLU A 138 0.83 -5.00 15.95
CA GLU A 138 0.94 -6.32 16.56
C GLU A 138 1.86 -7.22 15.74
N LYS A 139 2.98 -7.62 16.31
CA LYS A 139 3.97 -8.50 15.68
C LYS A 139 3.48 -9.95 15.70
N GLN A 140 3.52 -10.61 14.56
CA GLN A 140 3.24 -12.04 14.47
C GLN A 140 4.53 -12.85 14.74
N PHE A 141 4.39 -13.96 15.46
CA PHE A 141 5.48 -14.89 15.73
C PHE A 141 5.16 -16.23 15.07
N PHE A 142 6.05 -16.71 14.21
CA PHE A 142 5.86 -17.95 13.47
C PHE A 142 7.22 -18.67 13.29
N GLU A 143 7.25 -20.00 13.51
CA GLU A 143 8.44 -20.84 13.39
C GLU A 143 9.71 -20.26 14.05
N GLY A 144 9.56 -19.74 15.28
CA GLY A 144 10.70 -19.26 16.07
C GLY A 144 11.15 -17.84 15.79
N GLN A 145 10.49 -17.07 14.87
CA GLN A 145 10.86 -15.70 14.57
C GLN A 145 9.65 -14.77 14.42
N TYR A 146 9.91 -13.46 14.57
CA TYR A 146 8.93 -12.43 14.24
C TYR A 146 8.88 -12.20 12.74
N ILE A 147 7.69 -12.31 12.17
CA ILE A 147 7.39 -12.09 10.75
C ILE A 147 6.65 -10.76 10.55
N GLU A 148 6.05 -10.55 9.39
CA GLU A 148 5.22 -9.38 9.12
C GLU A 148 4.02 -9.29 10.07
N PRO A 149 3.49 -8.08 10.34
CA PRO A 149 2.26 -7.92 11.12
C PRO A 149 1.04 -8.46 10.36
N LYS A 150 -0.09 -8.69 11.07
CA LYS A 150 -1.35 -9.15 10.47
C LYS A 150 -1.81 -8.26 9.31
N TYR A 151 -1.62 -6.96 9.45
CA TYR A 151 -1.80 -5.93 8.42
C TYR A 151 -0.85 -4.77 8.68
N LEU A 152 -0.57 -4.01 7.65
CA LEU A 152 0.07 -2.69 7.72
C LEU A 152 -1.00 -1.62 7.88
N ILE A 153 -0.62 -0.41 8.29
CA ILE A 153 -1.59 0.67 8.45
C ILE A 153 -1.20 1.88 7.58
N PRO A 154 -1.64 1.93 6.32
CA PRO A 154 -1.31 3.03 5.44
C PRO A 154 -2.09 4.30 5.78
N VAL A 155 -1.57 5.44 5.33
CA VAL A 155 -2.22 6.75 5.44
C VAL A 155 -3.46 6.84 4.53
N PHE A 156 -3.47 6.07 3.44
CA PHE A 156 -4.50 6.05 2.39
C PHE A 156 -4.92 4.61 2.11
N PRO A 157 -6.21 4.32 1.87
CA PRO A 157 -6.70 2.96 1.61
C PRO A 157 -6.18 2.42 0.27
N ILE A 158 -5.15 1.56 0.31
CA ILE A 158 -4.46 1.05 -0.89
C ILE A 158 -5.39 0.21 -1.77
N VAL A 159 -6.43 -0.39 -1.20
CA VAL A 159 -7.45 -1.13 -1.97
C VAL A 159 -8.12 -0.25 -3.05
N PHE A 160 -8.13 1.09 -2.85
CA PHE A 160 -8.63 2.06 -3.82
C PHE A 160 -7.53 2.77 -4.61
N LEU A 161 -6.27 2.57 -4.25
CA LEU A 161 -5.14 3.11 -5.00
C LEU A 161 -4.86 2.27 -6.25
N ASN A 162 -4.84 0.95 -6.06
CA ASN A 162 -4.63 -0.04 -7.11
C ASN A 162 -5.76 -1.06 -7.05
N SER A 163 -6.28 -1.45 -8.21
CA SER A 163 -7.34 -2.48 -8.26
C SER A 163 -6.89 -3.78 -7.62
N SER A 164 -7.81 -4.47 -6.94
CA SER A 164 -7.54 -5.76 -6.32
C SER A 164 -8.59 -6.78 -6.68
N ASN A 165 -8.16 -7.92 -7.23
CA ASN A 165 -9.02 -9.04 -7.60
C ASN A 165 -8.59 -10.29 -6.84
N GLY A 166 -9.53 -11.05 -6.32
CA GLY A 166 -9.29 -12.31 -5.61
C GLY A 166 -10.34 -13.35 -5.93
N LEU A 167 -9.92 -14.58 -6.19
CA LEU A 167 -10.82 -15.71 -6.39
C LEU A 167 -10.43 -16.85 -5.46
N THR A 168 -11.38 -17.29 -4.64
CA THR A 168 -11.20 -18.31 -3.62
C THR A 168 -12.30 -19.36 -3.68
N ALA A 169 -12.18 -20.39 -2.87
CA ALA A 169 -13.26 -21.36 -2.70
C ALA A 169 -14.42 -20.73 -1.91
N GLY A 170 -15.43 -20.25 -2.62
CA GLY A 170 -16.67 -19.72 -2.05
C GLY A 170 -16.78 -18.20 -2.02
N PHE A 171 -15.67 -17.45 -2.24
CA PHE A 171 -15.70 -15.99 -2.29
C PHE A 171 -14.89 -15.48 -3.48
N SER A 172 -15.35 -14.35 -4.03
CA SER A 172 -14.56 -13.55 -4.97
C SER A 172 -14.54 -12.10 -4.52
N SER A 173 -13.48 -11.39 -4.88
CA SER A 173 -13.34 -9.96 -4.66
C SER A 173 -12.95 -9.31 -5.97
N SER A 174 -13.60 -8.20 -6.31
CA SER A 174 -13.23 -7.35 -7.44
C SER A 174 -13.47 -5.92 -7.03
N ILE A 175 -12.41 -5.22 -6.69
CA ILE A 175 -12.44 -3.83 -6.22
C ILE A 175 -11.56 -3.03 -7.16
N TYR A 176 -12.19 -2.12 -7.91
CA TYR A 176 -11.44 -1.24 -8.80
C TYR A 176 -10.88 -0.04 -8.06
N SER A 177 -9.80 0.50 -8.60
CA SER A 177 -9.18 1.72 -8.10
C SER A 177 -10.09 2.93 -8.24
N ARG A 178 -9.85 3.94 -7.42
CA ARG A 178 -10.58 5.22 -7.38
C ARG A 178 -9.60 6.37 -7.58
N ASN A 179 -10.11 7.52 -8.02
CA ASN A 179 -9.29 8.72 -8.10
C ASN A 179 -8.80 9.12 -6.70
N PRO A 180 -7.48 9.18 -6.47
CA PRO A 180 -6.94 9.53 -5.15
C PRO A 180 -7.42 10.88 -4.62
N SER A 181 -7.66 11.86 -5.51
CA SER A 181 -8.19 13.17 -5.11
C SER A 181 -9.58 13.09 -4.51
N ASP A 182 -10.45 12.22 -5.05
CA ASP A 182 -11.81 12.03 -4.57
C ASP A 182 -11.82 11.33 -3.22
N ILE A 183 -10.98 10.29 -3.06
CA ILE A 183 -10.80 9.59 -1.78
C ILE A 183 -10.27 10.54 -0.70
N ILE A 184 -9.25 11.35 -1.01
CA ILE A 184 -8.68 12.33 -0.07
C ILE A 184 -9.74 13.39 0.29
N SER A 185 -10.50 13.87 -0.70
CA SER A 185 -11.59 14.81 -0.46
C SER A 185 -12.66 14.21 0.48
N TYR A 186 -13.03 12.96 0.25
CA TYR A 186 -13.96 12.23 1.10
C TYR A 186 -13.45 12.11 2.54
N ILE A 187 -12.19 11.66 2.73
CA ILE A 187 -11.57 11.55 4.06
C ILE A 187 -11.56 12.90 4.75
N LYS A 188 -11.14 13.98 4.06
CA LYS A 188 -11.13 15.35 4.62
C LYS A 188 -12.51 15.78 5.08
N LYS A 189 -13.54 15.59 4.25
CA LYS A 189 -14.93 15.93 4.59
C LYS A 189 -15.42 15.14 5.81
N LYS A 190 -15.08 13.87 5.91
CA LYS A 190 -15.44 13.00 7.04
C LYS A 190 -14.79 13.50 8.33
N LEU A 191 -13.50 13.85 8.30
CA LEU A 191 -12.74 14.35 9.45
C LEU A 191 -13.23 15.72 9.92
N THR A 192 -13.73 16.57 9.01
CA THR A 192 -14.25 17.90 9.34
C THR A 192 -15.77 17.95 9.59
N GLY A 193 -16.44 16.80 9.50
CA GLY A 193 -17.90 16.72 9.69
C GLY A 193 -18.73 17.33 8.56
N THR A 194 -18.14 17.60 7.39
CA THR A 194 -18.80 18.25 6.24
C THR A 194 -19.19 17.26 5.13
N GLN A 195 -19.38 15.99 5.47
CA GLN A 195 -19.63 14.92 4.51
C GLN A 195 -20.87 15.16 3.66
N ASN A 196 -20.74 15.00 2.35
CA ASN A 196 -21.86 14.93 1.41
C ASN A 196 -22.24 13.46 1.14
N PRO A 197 -23.47 13.01 1.43
CA PRO A 197 -23.92 11.64 1.16
C PRO A 197 -23.93 11.28 -0.32
N ARG A 198 -23.85 12.24 -1.24
CA ARG A 198 -23.84 12.03 -2.70
C ARG A 198 -22.43 11.92 -3.30
N ASP A 199 -21.37 11.86 -2.47
CA ASP A 199 -20.00 11.63 -2.99
C ASP A 199 -19.94 10.22 -3.60
N GLU A 200 -20.03 10.14 -4.93
CA GLU A 200 -19.89 8.90 -5.69
C GLU A 200 -18.41 8.57 -5.87
N LEU A 201 -18.04 7.33 -5.60
CA LEU A 201 -16.69 6.82 -5.76
C LEU A 201 -16.65 5.90 -7.00
N ALA A 202 -16.69 6.51 -8.19
CA ALA A 202 -16.60 5.77 -9.46
C ALA A 202 -15.22 5.12 -9.65
N PRO A 203 -15.13 3.96 -10.31
CA PRO A 203 -13.86 3.39 -10.75
C PRO A 203 -13.05 4.39 -11.57
N TRP A 204 -11.73 4.39 -11.38
CA TRP A 204 -10.83 5.28 -12.08
C TRP A 204 -9.50 4.58 -12.36
N PHE A 205 -8.94 4.82 -13.54
CA PHE A 205 -7.68 4.23 -13.99
C PHE A 205 -6.78 5.33 -14.55
N LYS A 206 -5.58 5.42 -14.01
CA LYS A 206 -4.60 6.43 -14.41
C LYS A 206 -4.24 6.29 -15.88
N GLY A 207 -4.39 7.38 -16.62
CA GLY A 207 -4.05 7.43 -18.05
C GLY A 207 -5.05 6.76 -18.98
N TYR A 208 -6.16 6.23 -18.49
CA TYR A 208 -7.23 5.69 -19.34
C TYR A 208 -7.89 6.81 -20.15
N LYS A 209 -7.90 6.67 -21.48
CA LYS A 209 -8.43 7.69 -22.42
C LYS A 209 -9.93 7.49 -22.70
N GLY A 210 -10.47 6.34 -22.37
CA GLY A 210 -11.88 6.04 -22.49
C GLY A 210 -12.72 6.67 -21.37
N GLN A 211 -13.97 6.26 -21.30
CA GLN A 211 -14.92 6.77 -20.30
C GLN A 211 -15.30 5.67 -19.30
N ILE A 212 -15.55 6.05 -18.06
CA ILE A 212 -16.23 5.21 -17.08
C ILE A 212 -17.61 5.81 -16.87
N ARG A 213 -18.65 5.04 -17.14
CA ARG A 213 -20.04 5.47 -16.98
C ARG A 213 -20.82 4.49 -16.10
N PHE A 214 -21.79 4.98 -15.36
CA PHE A 214 -22.73 4.14 -14.63
C PHE A 214 -23.88 3.76 -15.55
N ASN A 215 -24.19 2.48 -15.61
CA ASN A 215 -25.34 1.96 -16.36
C ASN A 215 -26.48 1.70 -15.38
N ASP A 216 -27.54 2.52 -15.48
CA ASP A 216 -28.70 2.46 -14.58
C ASP A 216 -29.55 1.19 -14.74
N GLU A 217 -29.54 0.56 -15.91
CA GLU A 217 -30.32 -0.66 -16.17
C GLU A 217 -29.75 -1.86 -15.42
N ILE A 218 -28.40 -2.03 -15.50
CA ILE A 218 -27.72 -3.15 -14.86
C ILE A 218 -27.13 -2.79 -13.48
N LYS A 219 -27.24 -1.51 -13.05
CA LYS A 219 -26.70 -0.99 -11.78
C LYS A 219 -25.20 -1.27 -11.59
N GLN A 220 -24.42 -1.16 -12.66
CA GLN A 220 -22.97 -1.39 -12.67
C GLN A 220 -22.26 -0.30 -13.47
N TYR A 221 -20.97 -0.12 -13.17
CA TYR A 221 -20.10 0.71 -14.00
C TYR A 221 -19.70 -0.04 -15.26
N GLU A 222 -19.47 0.72 -16.32
CA GLU A 222 -18.94 0.27 -17.60
C GLU A 222 -17.69 1.05 -17.95
N SER A 223 -16.69 0.37 -18.49
CA SER A 223 -15.57 1.01 -19.18
C SER A 223 -15.90 1.06 -20.67
N VAL A 224 -15.80 2.23 -21.24
CA VAL A 224 -16.04 2.50 -22.66
C VAL A 224 -14.74 2.90 -23.31
N GLY A 225 -14.34 2.20 -24.36
CA GLY A 225 -13.19 2.56 -25.19
C GLY A 225 -13.44 3.84 -25.96
N ASN A 226 -12.49 4.22 -26.79
CA ASN A 226 -12.60 5.42 -27.61
C ASN A 226 -12.41 5.10 -29.10
N ILE A 227 -13.32 5.58 -29.91
CA ILE A 227 -13.29 5.48 -31.38
C ILE A 227 -13.65 6.81 -32.01
N VAL A 228 -12.83 7.23 -32.96
CA VAL A 228 -13.01 8.50 -33.68
C VAL A 228 -13.08 8.23 -35.16
N GLN A 229 -14.11 8.73 -35.82
CA GLN A 229 -14.21 8.71 -37.26
C GLN A 229 -13.23 9.75 -37.88
N LYS A 230 -12.31 9.31 -38.73
CA LYS A 230 -11.36 10.18 -39.43
C LYS A 230 -11.90 10.69 -40.76
N ASN A 231 -12.62 9.82 -41.49
CA ASN A 231 -13.33 10.16 -42.71
C ASN A 231 -14.44 9.14 -42.98
N SER A 232 -15.05 9.18 -44.14
CA SER A 232 -16.21 8.35 -44.52
C SER A 232 -15.98 6.83 -44.52
N THR A 233 -14.72 6.36 -44.39
CA THR A 233 -14.36 4.93 -44.44
C THR A 233 -13.23 4.56 -43.48
N PHE A 234 -12.76 5.53 -42.68
CA PHE A 234 -11.66 5.30 -41.74
C PHE A 234 -12.04 5.73 -40.32
N TYR A 235 -11.73 4.85 -39.38
CA TYR A 235 -11.87 5.07 -37.94
C TYR A 235 -10.55 4.84 -37.24
N ALA A 236 -10.35 5.52 -36.12
CA ALA A 236 -9.22 5.27 -35.23
C ALA A 236 -9.75 4.86 -33.85
N ILE A 237 -9.33 3.71 -33.35
CA ILE A 237 -9.58 3.25 -31.97
C ILE A 237 -8.28 3.48 -31.21
N ASP A 238 -8.26 4.42 -30.27
CA ASP A 238 -7.10 4.75 -29.47
C ASP A 238 -7.26 4.36 -28.00
N GLU A 239 -8.38 3.72 -27.64
CA GLU A 239 -8.61 3.13 -26.33
C GLU A 239 -9.58 1.94 -26.42
N ILE A 240 -9.25 0.87 -25.70
CA ILE A 240 -10.11 -0.30 -25.54
C ILE A 240 -10.57 -0.44 -24.08
N PRO A 241 -11.70 -1.11 -23.81
CA PRO A 241 -12.23 -1.25 -22.45
C PRO A 241 -11.19 -1.88 -21.49
N ILE A 242 -11.25 -1.48 -20.23
CA ILE A 242 -10.46 -2.03 -19.14
C ILE A 242 -10.65 -3.56 -19.07
N GLU A 243 -9.61 -4.29 -18.69
CA GLU A 243 -9.57 -5.77 -18.68
C GLU A 243 -9.76 -6.43 -20.05
N THR A 244 -9.60 -5.68 -21.13
CA THR A 244 -9.54 -6.25 -22.47
C THR A 244 -8.07 -6.50 -22.83
N SER A 245 -7.73 -7.77 -23.09
CA SER A 245 -6.38 -8.13 -23.53
C SER A 245 -6.11 -7.62 -24.93
N TYR A 246 -4.96 -6.96 -25.13
CA TYR A 246 -4.51 -6.51 -26.45
C TYR A 246 -4.50 -7.67 -27.46
N GLN A 247 -3.91 -8.82 -27.11
CA GLN A 247 -3.83 -9.98 -28.00
C GLN A 247 -5.24 -10.47 -28.41
N LYS A 248 -6.17 -10.60 -27.44
CA LYS A 248 -7.54 -11.00 -27.75
C LYS A 248 -8.30 -9.97 -28.59
N TYR A 249 -7.91 -8.71 -28.48
CA TYR A 249 -8.51 -7.65 -29.29
C TYR A 249 -8.02 -7.69 -30.74
N ILE A 250 -6.74 -8.01 -30.97
CA ILE A 250 -6.17 -8.32 -32.30
C ILE A 250 -6.93 -9.49 -32.94
N GLU A 251 -7.02 -10.62 -32.24
CA GLU A 251 -7.75 -11.82 -32.72
C GLU A 251 -9.23 -11.49 -33.07
N PHE A 252 -9.82 -10.58 -32.32
CA PHE A 252 -11.18 -10.11 -32.61
C PHE A 252 -11.24 -9.23 -33.88
N LEU A 253 -10.27 -8.33 -34.10
CA LEU A 253 -10.20 -7.52 -35.32
C LEU A 253 -9.94 -8.40 -36.55
N ASP A 254 -9.05 -9.38 -36.44
CA ASP A 254 -8.82 -10.39 -37.51
C ASP A 254 -10.12 -11.06 -37.92
N LYS A 255 -10.92 -11.49 -36.93
CA LYS A 255 -12.22 -12.08 -37.19
C LYS A 255 -13.19 -11.13 -37.88
N LEU A 256 -13.20 -9.84 -37.53
CA LEU A 256 -14.05 -8.85 -38.23
C LEU A 256 -13.63 -8.69 -39.70
N CYS A 257 -12.35 -8.84 -40.04
CA CYS A 257 -11.86 -8.86 -41.41
C CYS A 257 -12.31 -10.14 -42.14
N GLU A 258 -12.18 -11.31 -41.53
CA GLU A 258 -12.61 -12.60 -42.08
C GLU A 258 -14.12 -12.61 -42.38
N ASP A 259 -14.91 -12.12 -41.41
CA ASP A 259 -16.37 -11.98 -41.51
C ASP A 259 -16.81 -10.84 -42.46
N LYS A 260 -15.86 -10.11 -43.06
CA LYS A 260 -16.08 -8.97 -43.96
C LYS A 260 -16.89 -7.82 -43.36
N VAL A 261 -16.90 -7.69 -42.04
CA VAL A 261 -17.52 -6.58 -41.31
C VAL A 261 -16.73 -5.30 -41.54
N ILE A 262 -15.39 -5.42 -41.52
CA ILE A 262 -14.46 -4.35 -41.89
C ILE A 262 -13.62 -4.80 -43.09
N VAL A 263 -13.04 -3.83 -43.79
CA VAL A 263 -12.21 -4.11 -44.99
C VAL A 263 -10.82 -4.56 -44.55
N ASP A 264 -10.23 -3.82 -43.61
CA ASP A 264 -8.86 -4.06 -43.13
C ASP A 264 -8.61 -3.22 -41.87
N TYR A 265 -7.54 -3.50 -41.14
CA TYR A 265 -7.06 -2.66 -40.04
C TYR A 265 -5.54 -2.59 -40.03
N SER A 266 -5.00 -1.53 -39.44
CA SER A 266 -3.58 -1.35 -39.22
C SER A 266 -3.30 -1.14 -37.73
N ASP A 267 -2.46 -1.99 -37.16
CA ASP A 267 -1.99 -1.86 -35.81
C ASP A 267 -0.84 -0.87 -35.71
N LYS A 268 -1.07 0.25 -35.02
CA LYS A 268 -0.11 1.32 -34.76
C LYS A 268 0.20 1.46 -33.26
N CYS A 269 -0.07 0.41 -32.49
CA CYS A 269 0.21 0.41 -31.06
C CYS A 269 1.71 0.47 -30.79
N ASP A 270 2.09 1.26 -29.77
CA ASP A 270 3.50 1.41 -29.38
C ASP A 270 3.72 0.85 -27.96
N PRO A 271 4.46 -0.26 -27.83
CA PRO A 271 4.74 -0.86 -26.54
C PRO A 271 5.62 0.00 -25.62
N ARG A 272 6.35 0.98 -26.14
CA ARG A 272 7.23 1.85 -25.34
C ARG A 272 6.45 2.90 -24.58
N THR A 273 5.41 3.42 -25.19
CA THR A 273 4.56 4.47 -24.62
C THR A 273 3.26 3.93 -24.03
N ASN A 274 3.00 2.61 -24.12
CA ASN A 274 1.72 1.98 -23.79
C ASN A 274 0.54 2.55 -24.59
N ASN A 275 0.82 3.19 -25.75
CA ASN A 275 -0.21 3.82 -26.56
C ASN A 275 -0.88 2.79 -27.45
N LEU A 276 -2.22 2.76 -27.40
CA LEU A 276 -3.03 1.96 -28.34
C LEU A 276 -3.46 2.85 -29.49
N LEU A 277 -3.40 2.29 -30.70
CA LEU A 277 -3.95 2.93 -31.89
C LEU A 277 -4.20 1.86 -32.97
N PHE A 278 -5.45 1.60 -33.27
CA PHE A 278 -5.88 0.78 -34.39
C PHE A 278 -6.55 1.66 -35.43
N GLU A 279 -6.03 1.67 -36.65
CA GLU A 279 -6.63 2.35 -37.78
C GLU A 279 -7.49 1.36 -38.56
N ILE A 280 -8.80 1.57 -38.56
CA ILE A 280 -9.79 0.65 -39.14
C ILE A 280 -10.28 1.19 -40.47
N LYS A 281 -10.23 0.38 -41.50
CA LYS A 281 -10.78 0.67 -42.81
C LYS A 281 -12.11 -0.06 -43.00
N THR A 282 -13.15 0.69 -43.33
CA THR A 282 -14.51 0.18 -43.53
C THR A 282 -15.05 0.56 -44.91
N THR A 283 -16.28 0.14 -45.22
CA THR A 283 -17.02 0.57 -46.43
C THR A 283 -17.89 1.80 -46.11
N ARG A 284 -18.32 2.51 -47.12
CA ARG A 284 -19.30 3.59 -46.97
C ARG A 284 -20.68 3.06 -46.49
N GLU A 285 -20.99 1.84 -46.80
CA GLU A 285 -22.21 1.16 -46.34
C GLU A 285 -22.12 0.92 -44.83
N PHE A 286 -20.99 0.43 -44.33
CA PHE A 286 -20.72 0.29 -42.92
C PHE A 286 -20.99 1.59 -42.15
N THR A 287 -20.45 2.71 -42.65
CA THR A 287 -20.65 4.03 -42.01
C THR A 287 -22.11 4.46 -42.00
N ARG A 288 -22.86 4.17 -43.03
CA ARG A 288 -24.31 4.45 -43.07
C ARG A 288 -25.12 3.60 -42.09
N ASN A 289 -24.70 2.34 -41.90
CA ASN A 289 -25.37 1.41 -41.00
C ASN A 289 -24.98 1.65 -39.52
N HIS A 290 -23.85 2.34 -39.24
CA HIS A 290 -23.36 2.64 -37.90
C HIS A 290 -23.09 4.15 -37.76
N PRO A 291 -24.14 5.00 -37.69
CA PRO A 291 -24.00 6.45 -37.73
C PRO A 291 -23.60 7.07 -36.40
N ASP A 292 -23.80 6.37 -35.29
CA ASP A 292 -23.60 6.88 -33.94
C ASP A 292 -22.51 6.12 -33.19
N PHE A 293 -22.03 6.73 -32.11
CA PHE A 293 -20.97 6.18 -31.26
C PHE A 293 -21.36 4.85 -30.61
N ASP A 294 -22.62 4.73 -30.17
CA ASP A 294 -23.06 3.51 -29.45
C ASP A 294 -23.17 2.31 -30.41
N SER A 295 -23.57 2.51 -31.66
CA SER A 295 -23.58 1.46 -32.69
C SER A 295 -22.15 1.00 -33.00
N LEU A 296 -21.19 1.92 -33.13
CA LEU A 296 -19.77 1.60 -33.31
C LEU A 296 -19.22 0.85 -32.09
N CYS A 297 -19.54 1.29 -30.88
CA CYS A 297 -19.13 0.62 -29.65
C CYS A 297 -19.62 -0.83 -29.58
N LYS A 298 -20.82 -1.12 -30.08
CA LYS A 298 -21.36 -2.50 -30.15
C LYS A 298 -20.57 -3.36 -31.13
N VAL A 299 -20.32 -2.85 -32.34
CA VAL A 299 -19.59 -3.59 -33.39
C VAL A 299 -18.15 -3.88 -32.93
N PHE A 300 -17.46 -2.87 -32.43
CA PHE A 300 -16.04 -2.98 -32.01
C PHE A 300 -15.86 -3.46 -30.57
N LYS A 301 -16.93 -3.87 -29.88
CA LYS A 301 -16.90 -4.33 -28.48
C LYS A 301 -16.13 -3.36 -27.56
N LEU A 302 -16.43 -2.07 -27.71
CA LEU A 302 -15.80 -1.01 -26.95
C LEU A 302 -16.50 -0.70 -25.61
N VAL A 303 -17.47 -1.51 -25.19
CA VAL A 303 -18.12 -1.41 -23.88
C VAL A 303 -17.92 -2.71 -23.12
N LYS A 304 -17.48 -2.60 -21.88
CA LYS A 304 -17.33 -3.74 -20.98
C LYS A 304 -17.78 -3.35 -19.56
N THR A 305 -18.60 -4.18 -18.95
CA THR A 305 -19.04 -4.01 -17.57
C THR A 305 -17.87 -4.22 -16.59
N LEU A 306 -17.90 -3.47 -15.50
CA LEU A 306 -16.97 -3.55 -14.39
C LEU A 306 -17.70 -4.01 -13.12
N PRO A 307 -17.96 -5.33 -12.98
CA PRO A 307 -18.64 -5.85 -11.81
C PRO A 307 -17.73 -5.74 -10.58
N GLU A 308 -18.29 -5.22 -9.47
CA GLU A 308 -17.58 -5.10 -8.21
C GLU A 308 -18.13 -6.05 -7.15
N GLN A 309 -17.24 -6.63 -6.37
CA GLN A 309 -17.53 -7.48 -5.22
C GLN A 309 -16.58 -7.10 -4.09
N TYR A 310 -17.13 -6.66 -2.98
CA TYR A 310 -16.40 -6.04 -1.89
C TYR A 310 -16.10 -7.01 -0.74
N ASN A 311 -15.58 -8.21 -1.08
CA ASN A 311 -15.14 -9.18 -0.09
C ASN A 311 -13.68 -8.93 0.28
N CYS A 312 -13.42 -8.63 1.55
CA CYS A 312 -12.08 -8.36 2.08
C CYS A 312 -11.83 -9.20 3.34
N ILE A 313 -10.57 -9.28 3.72
CA ILE A 313 -10.15 -9.78 5.03
C ILE A 313 -10.22 -8.62 6.03
N ASP A 314 -10.82 -8.85 7.19
CA ASP A 314 -10.94 -7.87 8.27
C ASP A 314 -9.73 -7.86 9.22
N GLU A 315 -9.81 -7.09 10.30
CA GLU A 315 -8.79 -6.96 11.34
C GLU A 315 -8.50 -8.26 12.10
N ASP A 316 -9.49 -9.16 12.17
CA ASP A 316 -9.41 -10.45 12.86
C ASP A 316 -9.07 -11.62 11.91
N CYS A 317 -8.72 -11.30 10.66
CA CYS A 317 -8.41 -12.27 9.60
C CYS A 317 -9.62 -13.11 9.14
N HIS A 318 -10.85 -12.60 9.29
CA HIS A 318 -12.05 -13.19 8.73
C HIS A 318 -12.44 -12.58 7.40
N VAL A 319 -13.21 -13.32 6.59
CA VAL A 319 -13.81 -12.77 5.37
C VAL A 319 -15.00 -11.91 5.77
N ARG A 320 -15.00 -10.66 5.32
CA ARG A 320 -16.09 -9.71 5.50
C ARG A 320 -16.58 -9.21 4.16
N GLU A 321 -17.87 -9.26 3.95
CA GLU A 321 -18.55 -8.65 2.81
C GLU A 321 -18.96 -7.22 3.16
N PHE A 322 -18.54 -6.26 2.35
CA PHE A 322 -18.92 -4.87 2.46
C PHE A 322 -19.99 -4.53 1.42
N SER A 323 -20.87 -3.63 1.75
CA SER A 323 -22.01 -3.26 0.89
C SER A 323 -21.62 -2.38 -0.30
N SER A 324 -20.52 -1.64 -0.19
CA SER A 324 -20.04 -0.67 -1.18
C SER A 324 -18.60 -0.25 -0.95
N ALA A 325 -18.00 0.42 -1.93
CA ALA A 325 -16.70 1.09 -1.76
C ALA A 325 -16.71 2.11 -0.61
N LYS A 326 -17.83 2.82 -0.44
CA LYS A 326 -18.01 3.77 0.65
C LYS A 326 -17.99 3.10 2.03
N ASP A 327 -18.60 1.93 2.16
CA ASP A 327 -18.61 1.15 3.39
C ASP A 327 -17.18 0.72 3.78
N ILE A 328 -16.37 0.25 2.82
CA ILE A 328 -14.95 -0.03 3.05
C ILE A 328 -14.21 1.22 3.52
N LEU A 329 -14.45 2.36 2.87
CA LEU A 329 -13.76 3.61 3.18
C LEU A 329 -14.12 4.14 4.56
N ASP A 330 -15.39 4.08 4.94
CA ASP A 330 -15.84 4.50 6.28
C ASP A 330 -15.20 3.64 7.38
N ASN A 331 -15.20 2.31 7.21
CA ASN A 331 -14.54 1.40 8.16
C ASN A 331 -13.02 1.62 8.21
N PHE A 332 -12.38 1.89 7.07
CA PHE A 332 -10.96 2.24 7.04
C PHE A 332 -10.68 3.52 7.84
N ILE A 333 -11.51 4.56 7.67
CA ILE A 333 -11.36 5.82 8.39
C ILE A 333 -11.43 5.60 9.90
N ASP A 334 -12.41 4.84 10.37
CA ASP A 334 -12.59 4.56 11.80
C ASP A 334 -11.39 3.82 12.40
N ILE A 335 -10.86 2.83 11.69
CA ILE A 335 -9.66 2.10 12.13
C ILE A 335 -8.44 3.00 12.08
N ARG A 336 -8.26 3.77 11.01
CA ARG A 336 -7.10 4.64 10.87
C ARG A 336 -7.03 5.70 11.97
N LEU A 337 -8.16 6.29 12.37
CA LEU A 337 -8.24 7.22 13.50
C LEU A 337 -7.77 6.57 14.81
N LYS A 338 -8.19 5.33 15.09
CA LYS A 338 -7.70 4.59 16.27
C LYS A 338 -6.17 4.43 16.24
N PHE A 339 -5.58 4.20 15.06
CA PHE A 339 -4.12 4.10 14.91
C PHE A 339 -3.42 5.46 14.99
N TYR A 340 -4.05 6.57 14.58
CA TYR A 340 -3.50 7.90 14.83
C TYR A 340 -3.48 8.22 16.32
N GLN A 341 -4.48 7.78 17.10
CA GLN A 341 -4.43 7.91 18.55
C GLN A 341 -3.27 7.09 19.14
N LYS A 342 -3.12 5.83 18.76
CA LYS A 342 -1.98 5.00 19.20
C LYS A 342 -0.63 5.60 18.81
N ARG A 343 -0.51 6.14 17.59
CA ARG A 343 0.72 6.83 17.13
C ARG A 343 1.01 8.05 17.97
N LYS A 344 0.01 8.87 18.27
CA LYS A 344 0.15 10.04 19.13
C LYS A 344 0.62 9.66 20.53
N ASP A 345 0.02 8.64 21.12
CA ASP A 345 0.37 8.16 22.45
C ASP A 345 1.82 7.66 22.47
N TYR A 346 2.23 6.85 21.47
CA TYR A 346 3.61 6.40 21.32
C TYR A 346 4.61 7.54 21.15
N ILE A 347 4.30 8.56 20.34
CA ILE A 347 5.14 9.74 20.16
C ILE A 347 5.31 10.48 21.50
N LEU A 348 4.22 10.71 22.23
CA LEU A 348 4.25 11.40 23.53
C LEU A 348 5.07 10.63 24.56
N GLU A 349 4.90 9.32 24.64
CA GLU A 349 5.68 8.46 25.53
C GLU A 349 7.17 8.48 25.16
N SER A 350 7.52 8.29 23.89
CA SER A 350 8.89 8.37 23.40
C SER A 350 9.55 9.71 23.68
N LEU A 351 8.84 10.83 23.46
CA LEU A 351 9.33 12.18 23.79
C LEU A 351 9.53 12.37 25.27
N LYS A 352 8.59 11.90 26.11
CA LYS A 352 8.72 11.94 27.57
C LYS A 352 9.93 11.16 28.07
N ASP A 353 10.16 9.97 27.53
CA ASP A 353 11.33 9.16 27.88
C ASP A 353 12.64 9.83 27.47
N LYS A 354 12.71 10.37 26.25
CA LYS A 354 13.87 11.14 25.78
C LYS A 354 14.16 12.35 26.68
N LEU A 355 13.12 13.11 27.03
CA LEU A 355 13.24 14.25 27.94
C LEU A 355 13.74 13.82 29.32
N MET A 356 13.21 12.74 29.88
CA MET A 356 13.64 12.17 31.14
C MET A 356 15.12 11.75 31.09
N GLN A 357 15.54 11.08 30.03
CA GLN A 357 16.95 10.69 29.84
C GLN A 357 17.89 11.89 29.74
N MET A 358 17.51 12.92 28.96
CA MET A 358 18.28 14.17 28.84
C MET A 358 18.34 14.92 30.16
N ALA A 359 17.24 15.01 30.89
CA ALA A 359 17.19 15.63 32.22
C ALA A 359 18.05 14.87 33.23
N SER A 360 18.00 13.55 33.24
CA SER A 360 18.85 12.72 34.13
C SER A 360 20.34 12.93 33.84
N LYS A 361 20.73 12.98 32.56
CA LYS A 361 22.11 13.31 32.16
C LYS A 361 22.51 14.72 32.62
N TYR A 362 21.67 15.73 32.41
CA TYR A 362 21.93 17.09 32.81
C TYR A 362 22.11 17.21 34.33
N TYR A 363 21.23 16.63 35.13
CA TYR A 363 21.34 16.70 36.59
C TYR A 363 22.50 15.87 37.12
N PHE A 364 22.85 14.77 36.49
CA PHE A 364 24.08 13.99 36.83
C PHE A 364 25.34 14.82 36.60
N ILE A 365 25.49 15.42 35.41
CA ILE A 365 26.64 16.28 35.11
C ILE A 365 26.71 17.45 36.10
N LYS A 366 25.56 18.09 36.34
CA LYS A 366 25.48 19.19 37.31
C LYS A 366 25.94 18.77 38.69
N ALA A 367 25.46 17.64 39.22
CA ALA A 367 25.82 17.13 40.53
C ALA A 367 27.31 16.73 40.63
N VAL A 368 27.91 16.28 39.52
CA VAL A 368 29.35 16.02 39.48
C VAL A 368 30.17 17.32 39.44
N VAL A 369 29.74 18.33 38.69
CA VAL A 369 30.40 19.65 38.58
C VAL A 369 30.28 20.45 39.90
N ASP A 370 29.13 20.34 40.56
CA ASP A 370 28.86 20.99 41.86
C ASP A 370 29.43 20.19 43.04
N GLU A 371 30.13 19.06 42.79
CA GLU A 371 30.74 18.17 43.79
C GLU A 371 29.71 17.45 44.70
N ASP A 372 28.44 17.46 44.38
CA ASP A 372 27.38 16.70 45.09
C ASP A 372 27.55 15.18 44.88
N ILE A 373 28.15 14.77 43.75
CA ILE A 373 28.53 13.39 43.44
C ILE A 373 30.05 13.34 43.25
N ILE A 374 30.72 12.58 44.12
CA ILE A 374 32.18 12.36 44.02
C ILE A 374 32.40 11.02 43.32
N VAL A 375 32.95 11.07 42.11
CA VAL A 375 33.26 9.87 41.29
C VAL A 375 34.70 9.37 41.57
N SER A 376 35.66 10.29 41.83
CA SER A 376 37.07 9.94 42.03
C SER A 376 37.27 9.09 43.31
N LYS A 377 38.05 8.02 43.17
CA LYS A 377 38.39 7.09 44.27
C LYS A 377 37.19 6.42 44.98
N LYS A 378 36.02 6.37 44.34
CA LYS A 378 34.82 5.70 44.86
C LYS A 378 34.52 4.42 44.07
N THR A 379 33.89 3.47 44.74
CA THR A 379 33.41 2.27 44.03
C THR A 379 32.17 2.61 43.24
N LYS A 380 31.87 1.85 42.21
CA LYS A 380 30.66 1.99 41.41
C LYS A 380 29.39 1.97 42.27
N LYS A 381 29.34 1.13 43.29
CA LYS A 381 28.22 1.03 44.24
C LYS A 381 28.04 2.33 45.05
N ASP A 382 29.16 2.92 45.50
CA ASP A 382 29.09 4.19 46.25
C ASP A 382 28.58 5.34 45.40
N VAL A 383 28.99 5.37 44.12
CA VAL A 383 28.50 6.40 43.17
C VAL A 383 27.00 6.23 42.90
N ILE A 384 26.51 5.00 42.69
CA ILE A 384 25.10 4.73 42.53
C ILE A 384 24.32 5.18 43.77
N ALA A 385 24.80 4.85 44.95
CA ALA A 385 24.15 5.26 46.22
C ALA A 385 24.10 6.78 46.40
N GLN A 386 25.04 7.54 45.82
CA GLN A 386 24.98 9.01 45.77
C GLN A 386 23.93 9.50 44.75
N ILE A 387 23.87 8.87 43.55
CA ILE A 387 22.90 9.18 42.53
C ILE A 387 21.48 9.00 43.04
N GLU A 388 21.20 7.90 43.73
CA GLU A 388 19.87 7.55 44.28
C GLU A 388 19.32 8.55 45.29
N LYS A 389 20.19 9.31 45.94
CA LYS A 389 19.79 10.39 46.86
C LYS A 389 19.25 11.64 46.15
N ILE A 390 19.49 11.74 44.84
CA ILE A 390 19.09 12.90 44.03
C ILE A 390 17.84 12.54 43.21
N GLU A 391 16.63 12.87 43.72
CA GLU A 391 15.34 12.52 43.09
C GLU A 391 15.22 12.91 41.62
N ARG A 392 15.94 13.95 41.17
CA ARG A 392 15.90 14.44 39.79
C ARG A 392 16.66 13.57 38.80
N ILE A 393 17.51 12.66 39.28
CA ILE A 393 18.28 11.73 38.47
C ILE A 393 17.54 10.40 38.44
N LYS A 394 16.91 10.08 37.31
CA LYS A 394 16.18 8.81 37.11
C LYS A 394 17.03 7.81 36.37
N PRO A 395 16.86 6.52 36.61
CA PRO A 395 17.55 5.48 35.84
C PRO A 395 17.13 5.55 34.36
N ILE A 396 18.09 5.34 33.47
CA ILE A 396 17.88 5.28 32.03
C ILE A 396 17.70 3.80 31.64
N ASN A 397 16.56 3.45 31.07
CA ASN A 397 16.19 2.05 30.77
C ASN A 397 16.33 1.11 31.99
N GLY A 398 15.94 1.59 33.16
CA GLY A 398 15.99 0.81 34.40
C GLY A 398 17.40 0.69 35.03
N SER A 399 18.41 1.40 34.50
CA SER A 399 19.79 1.33 34.99
C SER A 399 20.46 2.71 35.06
N TYR A 400 21.42 2.87 35.96
CA TYR A 400 22.31 4.05 36.03
C TYR A 400 23.60 3.86 35.19
N GLU A 401 23.80 2.69 34.58
CA GLU A 401 24.98 2.42 33.73
C GLU A 401 25.22 3.48 32.63
N PRO A 402 24.17 3.94 31.89
CA PRO A 402 24.38 4.95 30.87
C PRO A 402 24.91 6.30 31.40
N LEU A 403 24.67 6.61 32.68
CA LEU A 403 25.23 7.79 33.33
C LEU A 403 26.68 7.57 33.73
N LEU A 404 27.00 6.41 34.29
CA LEU A 404 28.35 6.03 34.74
C LEU A 404 29.31 5.80 33.55
N ALA A 405 28.80 5.43 32.39
CA ALA A 405 29.57 5.24 31.16
C ALA A 405 29.87 6.55 30.42
N MET A 406 29.43 7.71 30.94
CA MET A 406 29.73 9.00 30.32
C MET A 406 31.22 9.32 30.42
N GLN A 407 31.78 9.79 29.29
CA GLN A 407 33.19 10.21 29.24
C GLN A 407 33.44 11.44 30.14
N ILE A 408 34.58 11.49 30.79
CA ILE A 408 34.97 12.64 31.63
C ILE A 408 34.91 13.95 30.85
N SER A 409 35.30 13.93 29.57
CA SER A 409 35.19 15.08 28.65
C SER A 409 33.76 15.59 28.44
N SER A 410 32.74 14.81 28.79
CA SER A 410 31.32 15.18 28.72
C SER A 410 30.81 15.79 30.04
N LEU A 411 31.60 15.82 31.09
CA LEU A 411 31.24 16.37 32.41
C LEU A 411 31.64 17.87 32.47
N THR A 412 31.14 18.67 31.54
CA THR A 412 31.55 20.08 31.39
C THR A 412 30.36 21.02 31.40
N LYS A 413 30.58 22.30 31.68
CA LYS A 413 29.55 23.34 31.63
C LYS A 413 29.00 23.51 30.23
N GLU A 414 29.82 23.37 29.20
CA GLU A 414 29.40 23.43 27.79
C GLU A 414 28.36 22.32 27.46
N LYS A 415 28.62 21.10 27.94
CA LYS A 415 27.69 19.98 27.75
C LYS A 415 26.39 20.15 28.52
N MET A 416 26.42 20.78 29.69
CA MET A 416 25.23 21.15 30.43
C MET A 416 24.38 22.15 29.63
N GLU A 417 24.97 23.18 29.03
CA GLU A 417 24.25 24.18 28.26
C GLU A 417 23.66 23.57 26.97
N GLU A 418 24.41 22.68 26.29
CA GLU A 418 23.89 21.91 25.15
C GLU A 418 22.65 21.09 25.55
N LEU A 419 22.75 20.31 26.64
CA LEU A 419 21.63 19.49 27.11
C LEU A 419 20.40 20.36 27.53
N ARG A 420 20.66 21.54 28.13
CA ARG A 420 19.59 22.46 28.48
C ARG A 420 18.81 22.92 27.25
N LYS A 421 19.50 23.29 26.15
CA LYS A 421 18.86 23.65 24.88
C LYS A 421 18.04 22.49 24.33
N LEU A 422 18.61 21.29 24.26
CA LEU A 422 17.91 20.10 23.79
C LEU A 422 16.67 19.75 24.63
N ILE A 423 16.72 19.98 25.95
CA ILE A 423 15.55 19.80 26.83
C ILE A 423 14.46 20.82 26.53
N GLU A 424 14.80 22.09 26.30
CA GLU A 424 13.79 23.12 25.96
C GLU A 424 13.19 22.85 24.57
N GLU A 425 13.99 22.51 23.57
CA GLU A 425 13.52 22.10 22.24
C GLU A 425 12.58 20.87 22.32
N GLY A 426 12.96 19.87 23.09
CA GLY A 426 12.15 18.68 23.31
C GLY A 426 10.84 18.96 24.07
N LYS A 427 10.81 19.92 24.99
CA LYS A 427 9.57 20.35 25.67
C LYS A 427 8.63 21.04 24.69
N GLU A 428 9.13 21.89 23.80
CA GLU A 428 8.32 22.54 22.78
C GLU A 428 7.77 21.50 21.77
N GLU A 429 8.59 20.52 21.38
CA GLU A 429 8.15 19.39 20.53
C GLU A 429 7.06 18.57 21.22
N PHE A 430 7.24 18.23 22.50
CA PHE A 430 6.23 17.53 23.30
C PHE A 430 4.92 18.32 23.40
N LYS A 431 4.99 19.61 23.66
CA LYS A 431 3.84 20.51 23.74
C LYS A 431 3.08 20.57 22.41
N LYS A 432 3.81 20.71 21.31
CA LYS A 432 3.27 20.68 19.94
C LYS A 432 2.60 19.34 19.66
N ALA A 433 3.27 18.22 19.89
CA ALA A 433 2.69 16.88 19.68
C ALA A 433 1.42 16.68 20.53
N LYS A 434 1.38 17.17 21.78
CA LYS A 434 0.22 17.09 22.67
C LYS A 434 -0.95 17.91 22.14
N SER A 435 -0.72 19.13 21.64
CA SER A 435 -1.77 20.04 21.15
C SER A 435 -2.30 19.68 19.76
N THR A 436 -1.53 18.96 18.92
CA THR A 436 -1.98 18.56 17.59
C THR A 436 -3.06 17.49 17.69
N SER A 437 -4.20 17.69 17.04
CA SER A 437 -5.27 16.68 16.98
C SER A 437 -4.87 15.48 16.11
N ILE A 438 -5.53 14.34 16.28
CA ILE A 438 -5.29 13.16 15.45
C ILE A 438 -5.75 13.38 13.99
N GLU A 439 -6.78 14.17 13.81
CA GLU A 439 -7.30 14.61 12.52
C GLU A 439 -6.27 15.49 11.80
N ASP A 440 -5.65 16.46 12.49
CA ASP A 440 -4.61 17.32 11.92
C ASP A 440 -3.35 16.52 11.55
N MET A 441 -2.97 15.55 12.36
CA MET A 441 -1.87 14.62 12.02
C MET A 441 -2.17 13.88 10.71
N TRP A 442 -3.39 13.36 10.56
CA TRP A 442 -3.78 12.68 9.35
C TRP A 442 -3.85 13.60 8.14
N LEU A 443 -4.44 14.77 8.29
CA LEU A 443 -4.51 15.79 7.24
C LEU A 443 -3.12 16.22 6.75
N ALA A 444 -2.14 16.30 7.65
CA ALA A 444 -0.75 16.60 7.30
C ALA A 444 -0.11 15.46 6.47
N ASP A 445 -0.29 14.22 6.89
CA ASP A 445 0.20 13.05 6.15
C ASP A 445 -0.45 12.95 4.76
N LEU A 446 -1.77 13.17 4.65
CA LEU A 446 -2.48 13.20 3.37
C LEU A 446 -2.00 14.32 2.45
N LYS A 447 -1.71 15.50 3.00
CA LYS A 447 -1.15 16.62 2.23
C LYS A 447 0.23 16.30 1.67
N ASP A 448 1.05 15.59 2.43
CA ASP A 448 2.36 15.16 1.94
C ASP A 448 2.26 14.04 0.89
N LEU A 449 1.35 13.08 1.08
CA LEU A 449 1.06 12.03 0.13
C LEU A 449 0.50 12.58 -1.19
N GLN A 450 -0.31 13.63 -1.17
CA GLN A 450 -0.90 14.28 -2.34
C GLN A 450 0.15 14.74 -3.37
N LYS A 451 1.38 15.00 -2.94
CA LYS A 451 2.50 15.38 -3.84
C LYS A 451 2.98 14.22 -4.73
N CYS A 452 2.53 13.00 -4.46
CA CYS A 452 2.89 11.80 -5.24
C CYS A 452 1.86 11.45 -6.32
N PHE A 453 0.70 12.10 -6.34
CA PHE A 453 -0.38 11.91 -7.30
C PHE A 453 -0.34 12.96 -8.40
#